data_8dd1c2637e173e9aa313f20afd04c52a
#
_entry.id   8dd1c2637e173e9aa313f20afd04c52a
#
_cell.length_a   1.000
_cell.length_b   1.000
_cell.length_c   1.000
_cell.angle_alpha   90.00
_cell.angle_beta   90.00
_cell.angle_gamma   90.00
#
_symmetry.space_group_name_H-M   'P 1'
#
loop_
_entity.id
_entity.type
_entity.pdbx_description
1 polymer ?
#
loop_
_entity_poly.entity_id
_entity_poly.type
_entity_poly.pdbx_seq_one_letter_code
_entity_poly.pdbx_strand_id
1 'polypeptide(L)'
;MRTVLKSKIHRAKVTQADLHYEGSITIDAALMDAADILPFEQVHVLDVDNGSRLTTYAIEGPRDSGQVCINGAAARLVSPGDTVLILTCNAATDDEARSIEPALVYVDEFNRIERIGNHIDPAPVA
;
A
#
# COMPACT_ATOMS: atom_id res chain seq x y z
N MET A 1 11.13 4.03 -21.05
CA MET A 1 10.17 3.49 -20.07
C MET A 1 9.79 4.56 -19.06
N ARG A 2 8.54 4.61 -18.71
CA ARG A 2 8.02 5.48 -17.65
C ARG A 2 7.67 4.65 -16.43
N THR A 3 7.90 5.19 -15.24
CA THR A 3 7.42 4.58 -14.00
C THR A 3 6.05 5.15 -13.69
N VAL A 4 5.04 4.29 -13.62
CA VAL A 4 3.64 4.67 -13.42
C VAL A 4 3.04 3.93 -12.24
N LEU A 5 2.01 4.51 -11.64
CA LEU A 5 1.29 3.89 -10.53
C LEU A 5 0.56 2.64 -11.02
N LYS A 6 0.88 1.49 -10.43
CA LYS A 6 0.17 0.23 -10.70
C LYS A 6 -1.02 0.08 -9.78
N SER A 7 -0.82 0.30 -8.47
CA SER A 7 -1.87 0.15 -7.48
C SER A 7 -1.62 0.99 -6.23
N LYS A 8 -2.69 1.19 -5.47
CA LYS A 8 -2.62 1.87 -4.18
C LYS A 8 -3.64 1.24 -3.23
N ILE A 9 -3.20 0.95 -2.01
CA ILE A 9 -4.11 0.69 -0.89
C ILE A 9 -4.22 2.00 -0.13
N HIS A 10 -5.42 2.57 -0.12
CA HIS A 10 -5.65 3.93 0.35
C HIS A 10 -6.13 3.93 1.80
N ARG A 11 -5.32 4.56 2.67
CA ARG A 11 -5.64 4.83 4.06
C ARG A 11 -5.83 3.58 4.92
N ALA A 12 -4.97 2.58 4.71
CA ALA A 12 -4.91 1.42 5.58
C ALA A 12 -4.43 1.81 6.99
N LYS A 13 -4.91 1.12 8.00
CA LYS A 13 -4.46 1.29 9.38
C LYS A 13 -3.37 0.29 9.70
N VAL A 14 -2.28 0.77 10.27
CA VAL A 14 -1.21 -0.10 10.77
C VAL A 14 -1.72 -0.82 12.01
N THR A 15 -1.73 -2.15 11.96
CA THR A 15 -2.23 -2.98 13.05
C THR A 15 -1.16 -3.34 14.05
N GLN A 16 0.09 -3.47 13.58
CA GLN A 16 1.23 -3.90 14.40
C GLN A 16 2.52 -3.29 13.85
N ALA A 17 3.52 -3.19 14.71
CA ALA A 17 4.89 -2.85 14.33
C ALA A 17 5.82 -3.77 15.09
N ASP A 18 6.66 -4.54 14.38
CA ASP A 18 7.57 -5.52 14.97
C ASP A 18 9.01 -5.17 14.57
N LEU A 19 9.72 -4.49 15.47
CA LEU A 19 11.08 -4.04 15.25
C LEU A 19 12.07 -5.18 15.04
N HIS A 20 11.80 -6.33 15.64
CA HIS A 20 12.75 -7.46 15.67
C HIS A 20 12.48 -8.53 14.61
N TYR A 21 11.46 -8.34 13.79
CA TYR A 21 11.20 -9.22 12.66
C TYR A 21 11.94 -8.74 11.42
N GLU A 22 12.07 -9.60 10.41
CA GLU A 22 12.73 -9.24 9.15
C GLU A 22 12.01 -8.06 8.48
N GLY A 23 12.80 -7.08 8.02
CA GLY A 23 12.28 -5.88 7.39
C GLY A 23 11.35 -6.18 6.23
N SER A 24 10.09 -5.78 6.35
CA SER A 24 9.03 -6.05 5.37
C SER A 24 7.74 -5.37 5.83
N ILE A 25 6.70 -5.46 5.01
CA ILE A 25 5.34 -5.14 5.44
C ILE A 25 4.46 -6.37 5.22
N THR A 26 3.83 -6.83 6.30
CA THR A 26 2.85 -7.92 6.21
C THR A 26 1.50 -7.32 5.89
N ILE A 27 0.90 -7.74 4.79
CA ILE A 27 -0.38 -7.22 4.31
C ILE A 27 -1.36 -8.37 4.18
N ASP A 28 -2.60 -8.17 4.66
CA ASP A 28 -3.70 -9.09 4.45
C ASP A 28 -3.74 -9.55 2.97
N ALA A 29 -3.78 -10.87 2.76
CA ALA A 29 -3.75 -11.45 1.42
C ALA A 29 -4.89 -10.94 0.52
N ALA A 30 -6.06 -10.64 1.08
CA ALA A 30 -7.17 -10.08 0.32
C ALA A 30 -6.86 -8.69 -0.22
N LEU A 31 -6.14 -7.86 0.55
CA LEU A 31 -5.71 -6.55 0.10
C LEU A 31 -4.63 -6.66 -0.98
N MET A 32 -3.71 -7.61 -0.83
CA MET A 32 -2.68 -7.86 -1.83
C MET A 32 -3.29 -8.28 -3.16
N ASP A 33 -4.26 -9.20 -3.13
CA ASP A 33 -4.96 -9.63 -4.35
C ASP A 33 -5.68 -8.47 -5.02
N ALA A 34 -6.40 -7.67 -4.26
CA ALA A 34 -7.16 -6.53 -4.80
C ALA A 34 -6.25 -5.48 -5.43
N ALA A 35 -5.06 -5.26 -4.85
CA ALA A 35 -4.07 -4.29 -5.34
C ALA A 35 -3.07 -4.91 -6.33
N ASP A 36 -3.23 -6.17 -6.68
CA ASP A 36 -2.29 -6.90 -7.54
C ASP A 36 -0.85 -6.81 -7.04
N ILE A 37 -0.67 -7.08 -5.76
CA ILE A 37 0.65 -7.12 -5.11
C ILE A 37 1.02 -8.58 -4.87
N LEU A 38 2.18 -8.97 -5.37
CA LEU A 38 2.70 -10.32 -5.16
C LEU A 38 3.62 -10.36 -3.95
N PRO A 39 3.78 -11.54 -3.31
CA PRO A 39 4.80 -11.70 -2.27
C PRO A 39 6.17 -11.25 -2.76
N PHE A 40 6.89 -10.53 -1.90
CA PHE A 40 8.22 -9.95 -2.14
C PHE A 40 8.25 -8.78 -3.12
N GLU A 41 7.11 -8.36 -3.62
CA GLU A 41 7.06 -7.17 -4.46
C GLU A 41 7.42 -5.93 -3.65
N GLN A 42 8.19 -5.03 -4.28
CA GLN A 42 8.54 -3.75 -3.67
C GLN A 42 7.30 -2.87 -3.53
N VAL A 43 7.15 -2.27 -2.36
CA VAL A 43 6.07 -1.32 -2.09
C VAL A 43 6.63 -0.05 -1.47
N HIS A 44 5.95 1.07 -1.72
CA HIS A 44 6.20 2.34 -1.07
C HIS A 44 5.14 2.55 0.00
N VAL A 45 5.57 2.87 1.21
CA VAL A 45 4.66 3.13 2.33
C VAL A 45 4.78 4.59 2.73
N LEU A 46 3.66 5.30 2.72
CA LEU A 46 3.59 6.70 3.09
C LEU A 46 2.73 6.82 4.34
N ASP A 47 3.32 7.32 5.43
CA ASP A 47 2.59 7.52 6.69
C ASP A 47 1.93 8.89 6.68
N VAL A 48 0.60 8.91 6.73
CA VAL A 48 -0.19 10.15 6.70
C VAL A 48 -0.02 10.95 7.98
N ASP A 49 0.19 10.28 9.11
CA ASP A 49 0.22 10.93 10.42
C ASP A 49 1.53 11.68 10.68
N ASN A 50 2.65 11.18 10.16
CA ASN A 50 3.96 11.80 10.42
C ASN A 50 4.75 12.19 9.16
N GLY A 51 4.24 11.87 7.97
CA GLY A 51 4.89 12.21 6.72
C GLY A 51 6.06 11.32 6.32
N SER A 52 6.36 10.28 7.09
CA SER A 52 7.44 9.34 6.75
C SER A 52 7.14 8.59 5.45
N ARG A 53 8.18 8.38 4.67
CA ARG A 53 8.11 7.64 3.40
C ARG A 53 9.19 6.59 3.42
N LEU A 54 8.83 5.35 3.11
CA LEU A 54 9.80 4.26 3.07
C LEU A 54 9.48 3.30 1.94
N THR A 55 10.49 2.55 1.56
CA THR A 55 10.37 1.49 0.55
C THR A 55 10.75 0.18 1.21
N THR A 56 9.92 -0.83 1.02
CA THR A 56 10.14 -2.17 1.54
C THR A 56 9.54 -3.19 0.58
N TYR A 57 9.32 -4.41 1.03
CA TYR A 57 8.65 -5.44 0.23
C TYR A 57 7.51 -6.07 1.02
N ALA A 58 6.51 -6.60 0.29
CA ALA A 58 5.31 -7.16 0.88
C ALA A 58 5.48 -8.64 1.19
N ILE A 59 4.91 -9.07 2.32
CA ILE A 59 4.68 -10.49 2.61
C ILE A 59 3.21 -10.69 2.95
N GLU A 60 2.70 -11.89 2.67
CA GLU A 60 1.28 -12.16 2.89
C GLU A 60 0.96 -12.38 4.37
N GLY A 61 -0.05 -11.67 4.86
CA GLY A 61 -0.70 -11.97 6.12
C GLY A 61 -1.96 -12.80 5.91
N PRO A 62 -2.56 -13.29 7.00
CA PRO A 62 -3.78 -14.10 6.90
C PRO A 62 -4.89 -13.36 6.15
N ARG A 63 -5.56 -14.08 5.26
CA ARG A 63 -6.65 -13.54 4.45
C ARG A 63 -7.81 -13.08 5.34
N ASP A 64 -8.31 -11.89 5.05
CA ASP A 64 -9.43 -11.25 5.74
C ASP A 64 -9.15 -10.91 7.21
N SER A 65 -7.86 -10.91 7.60
CA SER A 65 -7.46 -10.52 8.96
C SER A 65 -7.42 -9.02 9.19
N GLY A 66 -7.35 -8.23 8.12
CA GLY A 66 -7.11 -6.79 8.20
C GLY A 66 -5.68 -6.45 8.61
N GLN A 67 -4.76 -7.41 8.58
CA GLN A 67 -3.39 -7.19 9.06
C GLN A 67 -2.62 -6.27 8.13
N VAL A 68 -2.02 -5.23 8.70
CA VAL A 68 -1.00 -4.38 8.09
C VAL A 68 0.08 -4.18 9.15
N CYS A 69 1.14 -4.96 9.06
CA CYS A 69 2.19 -4.99 10.07
C CYS A 69 3.51 -4.52 9.47
N ILE A 70 4.11 -3.50 10.07
CA ILE A 70 5.43 -3.00 9.67
C ILE A 70 6.49 -3.76 10.45
N ASN A 71 7.43 -4.36 9.74
CA ASN A 71 8.46 -5.22 10.32
C ASN A 71 9.85 -4.60 10.16
N GLY A 72 10.72 -4.86 11.13
CA GLY A 72 12.13 -4.47 11.07
C GLY A 72 12.34 -2.98 11.32
N ALA A 73 13.39 -2.43 10.70
CA ALA A 73 13.81 -1.04 10.94
C ALA A 73 12.72 -0.01 10.63
N ALA A 74 11.84 -0.30 9.68
CA ALA A 74 10.72 0.60 9.34
C ALA A 74 9.74 0.79 10.50
N ALA A 75 9.72 -0.14 11.47
CA ALA A 75 8.91 0.01 12.69
C ALA A 75 9.34 1.20 13.56
N ARG A 76 10.51 1.79 13.29
CA ARG A 76 10.92 3.05 13.93
C ARG A 76 10.21 4.27 13.36
N LEU A 77 9.69 4.17 12.13
CA LEU A 77 9.08 5.29 11.41
C LEU A 77 7.56 5.27 11.44
N VAL A 78 6.96 4.11 11.66
CA VAL A 78 5.52 3.89 11.55
C VAL A 78 5.03 3.20 12.82
N SER A 79 3.97 3.75 13.41
CA SER A 79 3.43 3.24 14.67
C SER A 79 2.07 2.55 14.45
N PRO A 80 1.71 1.57 15.30
CA PRO A 80 0.35 1.02 15.27
C PRO A 80 -0.70 2.12 15.41
N GLY A 81 -1.76 2.02 14.62
CA GLY A 81 -2.81 3.02 14.55
C GLY A 81 -2.58 4.11 13.51
N ASP A 82 -1.37 4.23 12.98
CA ASP A 82 -1.11 5.20 11.90
C ASP A 82 -1.91 4.83 10.65
N THR A 83 -2.24 5.86 9.89
CA THR A 83 -2.86 5.71 8.57
C THR A 83 -1.77 5.76 7.52
N VAL A 84 -1.72 4.76 6.64
CA VAL A 84 -0.71 4.67 5.59
C VAL A 84 -1.32 4.51 4.20
N LEU A 85 -0.56 4.93 3.21
CA LEU A 85 -0.81 4.65 1.80
C LEU A 85 0.24 3.64 1.36
N ILE A 86 -0.18 2.58 0.69
CA ILE A 86 0.73 1.55 0.16
C ILE A 86 0.64 1.59 -1.36
N LEU A 87 1.76 1.89 -2.01
CA LEU A 87 1.82 2.11 -3.46
C LEU A 87 2.71 1.08 -4.13
N THR A 88 2.29 0.65 -5.33
CA THR A 88 3.18 -0.10 -6.23
C THR A 88 3.24 0.59 -7.58
N CYS A 89 4.35 0.38 -8.31
CA CYS A 89 4.60 1.02 -9.59
C CYS A 89 5.00 -0.01 -10.63
N ASN A 90 4.76 0.32 -11.89
CA ASN A 90 5.21 -0.44 -13.05
C ASN A 90 6.12 0.41 -13.92
N ALA A 91 7.07 -0.24 -14.60
CA ALA A 91 7.73 0.34 -15.76
C ALA A 91 6.83 0.09 -16.98
N ALA A 92 6.56 1.12 -17.75
CA ALA A 92 5.67 1.07 -18.91
C ALA A 92 6.25 1.85 -20.08
N THR A 93 5.96 1.40 -21.31
CA THR A 93 6.23 2.21 -22.50
C THR A 93 5.33 3.43 -22.50
N ASP A 94 5.63 4.42 -23.36
CA ASP A 94 4.77 5.61 -23.48
C ASP A 94 3.34 5.23 -23.83
N ASP A 95 3.16 4.30 -24.77
CA ASP A 95 1.83 3.86 -25.18
C ASP A 95 1.07 3.16 -24.04
N GLU A 96 1.72 2.25 -23.33
CA GLU A 96 1.14 1.58 -22.17
C GLU A 96 0.77 2.58 -21.08
N ALA A 97 1.66 3.56 -20.81
CA ALA A 97 1.44 4.55 -19.78
C ALA A 97 0.22 5.44 -20.05
N ARG A 98 -0.09 5.70 -21.34
CA ARG A 98 -1.23 6.54 -21.73
C ARG A 98 -2.58 5.90 -21.43
N SER A 99 -2.64 4.57 -21.30
CA SER A 99 -3.88 3.82 -21.07
C SER A 99 -3.88 3.07 -19.75
N ILE A 100 -2.93 3.34 -18.86
CA ILE A 100 -2.87 2.62 -17.60
C ILE A 100 -4.05 2.97 -16.68
N GLU A 101 -4.59 1.95 -16.06
CA GLU A 101 -5.65 2.08 -15.07
C GLU A 101 -5.16 1.45 -13.77
N PRO A 102 -4.75 2.25 -12.78
CA PRO A 102 -4.27 1.69 -11.51
C PRO A 102 -5.39 1.02 -10.74
N ALA A 103 -5.05 -0.01 -9.98
CA ALA A 103 -5.97 -0.61 -9.02
C ALA A 103 -5.92 0.21 -7.73
N LEU A 104 -7.02 0.90 -7.43
CA LEU A 104 -7.13 1.75 -6.25
C LEU A 104 -8.06 1.08 -5.25
N VAL A 105 -7.48 0.59 -4.14
CA VAL A 105 -8.21 -0.16 -3.12
C VAL A 105 -8.49 0.76 -1.94
N TYR A 106 -9.75 1.05 -1.69
CA TYR A 106 -10.19 1.90 -0.58
C TYR A 106 -10.67 1.01 0.56
N VAL A 107 -10.14 1.23 1.74
CA VAL A 107 -10.46 0.41 2.91
C VAL A 107 -11.08 1.25 4.04
N ASP A 108 -11.81 0.59 4.93
CA ASP A 108 -12.34 1.20 6.14
C ASP A 108 -11.31 1.15 7.28
N GLU A 109 -11.74 1.55 8.48
CA GLU A 109 -10.88 1.60 9.67
C GLU A 109 -10.40 0.23 10.15
N PHE A 110 -11.02 -0.86 9.67
CA PHE A 110 -10.63 -2.24 9.97
C PHE A 110 -9.88 -2.89 8.82
N ASN A 111 -9.46 -2.11 7.82
CA ASN A 111 -8.78 -2.58 6.62
C ASN A 111 -9.64 -3.54 5.77
N ARG A 112 -10.95 -3.38 5.84
CA ARG A 112 -11.86 -4.09 4.95
C ARG A 112 -12.09 -3.28 3.69
N ILE A 113 -12.15 -3.96 2.56
CA ILE A 113 -12.31 -3.28 1.26
C ILE A 113 -13.72 -2.71 1.16
N GLU A 114 -13.82 -1.38 0.98
CA GLU A 114 -15.09 -0.69 0.73
C GLU A 114 -15.38 -0.60 -0.76
N ARG A 115 -14.36 -0.31 -1.57
CA ARG A 115 -14.50 -0.25 -3.03
C ARG A 115 -13.13 -0.35 -3.70
N ILE A 116 -13.16 -0.69 -4.98
CA ILE A 116 -11.98 -0.71 -5.84
C ILE A 116 -12.28 0.20 -7.02
N GLY A 117 -11.40 1.16 -7.28
CA GLY A 117 -11.51 2.09 -8.40
C GLY A 117 -10.29 2.04 -9.31
N ASN A 118 -10.32 2.85 -10.35
CA ASN A 118 -9.23 2.93 -11.32
C ASN A 118 -8.94 4.36 -11.77
N HIS A 119 -9.53 5.35 -11.12
CA HIS A 119 -9.42 6.75 -11.46
C HIS A 119 -9.43 7.62 -10.21
N ILE A 120 -8.61 8.66 -10.21
CA ILE A 120 -8.54 9.65 -9.13
C ILE A 120 -8.95 11.00 -9.71
N ASP A 121 -10.02 11.58 -9.17
CA ASP A 121 -10.42 12.93 -9.54
C ASP A 121 -9.45 13.94 -8.92
N PRO A 122 -9.08 15.00 -9.66
CA PRO A 122 -8.26 16.05 -9.08
C PRO A 122 -9.01 16.76 -7.96
N ALA A 123 -8.25 17.23 -6.96
CA ALA A 123 -8.83 18.04 -5.90
C ALA A 123 -9.45 19.31 -6.48
N PRO A 124 -10.58 19.81 -5.91
CA PRO A 124 -11.17 21.07 -6.37
C PRO A 124 -10.17 22.22 -6.28
N VAL A 125 -10.25 23.12 -7.24
CA VAL A 125 -9.44 24.36 -7.22
C VAL A 125 -9.93 25.24 -6.08
N ALA A 126 -8.98 25.67 -5.24
CA ALA A 126 -9.29 26.51 -4.08
C ALA A 126 -9.58 27.95 -4.49
#